data_130b33af8be3b69fe8e2bed2ff21319c
#
_entry.id   130b33af8be3b69fe8e2bed2ff21319c
#
_cell.length_a   1.000
_cell.length_b   1.000
_cell.length_c   1.000
_cell.angle_alpha   90.00
_cell.angle_beta   90.00
_cell.angle_gamma   90.00
#
_symmetry.space_group_name_H-M   'P 1'
#
loop_
_entity.id
_entity.type
_entity.pdbx_description
1 polymer ?
#
loop_
_entity_poly.entity_id
_entity_poly.type
_entity_poly.pdbx_seq_one_letter_code
_entity_poly.pdbx_strand_id
1 'polypeptide(L)'
;MAMTGGTAYLVKSEKTNYGSNSWTTDLYIYMKVISQNAIANTSTIALGMYVYSKYSIAWSDFGTNGTSYIGTATSGSNCFTFTNGQSGSGTKWLIEDKQVTVYHNSNGTLTLPIYWHWGVNSPWGQYTGPSGSYNVTLSTIDRVAPTVTFSVSGITASGFKISANSTAITDIWQYSINGGSTWTTFSTAASTSASVTLSSLSPNTNYTVKVRARRQYNQVYGTSGSSTVKTLGGAVVNSVNTVTADNATVSITINVTVYEASYTNTLVLKNGSTTILTISGLSWSKGTANRTVT
;
A
#
# COMPACT_ATOMS: atom_id res chain seq x y z
N MET A 1 -4.50 26.23 6.02
CA MET A 1 -4.79 25.27 7.12
C MET A 1 -5.33 24.02 6.49
N ALA A 2 -4.81 22.82 6.81
CA ALA A 2 -5.33 21.58 6.27
C ALA A 2 -6.65 21.21 6.97
N MET A 3 -7.66 20.82 6.18
CA MET A 3 -8.99 20.53 6.70
C MET A 3 -9.07 19.09 7.22
N THR A 4 -9.56 18.93 8.44
CA THR A 4 -9.71 17.64 9.14
C THR A 4 -11.17 17.19 9.17
N GLY A 5 -11.40 15.89 9.37
CA GLY A 5 -12.74 15.30 9.34
C GLY A 5 -13.72 15.90 10.37
N GLY A 6 -14.98 15.94 10.02
CA GLY A 6 -16.12 16.28 10.90
C GLY A 6 -16.45 17.78 11.05
N THR A 7 -15.55 18.69 10.66
CA THR A 7 -15.77 20.13 10.77
C THR A 7 -16.15 20.73 9.41
N ALA A 8 -17.17 21.57 9.38
CA ALA A 8 -17.48 22.38 8.19
C ALA A 8 -16.55 23.60 8.13
N TYR A 9 -15.99 23.85 6.97
CA TYR A 9 -15.11 24.96 6.73
C TYR A 9 -15.73 25.93 5.73
N LEU A 10 -15.71 27.22 6.06
CA LEU A 10 -16.03 28.27 5.10
C LEU A 10 -14.92 28.30 4.05
N VAL A 11 -15.26 27.95 2.81
CA VAL A 11 -14.34 27.99 1.68
C VAL A 11 -14.19 29.41 1.17
N LYS A 12 -15.33 30.09 0.97
CA LYS A 12 -15.39 31.46 0.47
C LYS A 12 -16.68 32.13 0.93
N SER A 13 -16.64 33.45 1.13
CA SER A 13 -17.84 34.28 1.21
C SER A 13 -17.72 35.42 0.21
N GLU A 14 -18.83 35.76 -0.42
CA GLU A 14 -18.93 36.86 -1.38
C GLU A 14 -20.16 37.70 -1.09
N LYS A 15 -19.97 39.02 -1.13
CA LYS A 15 -21.07 39.98 -1.01
C LYS A 15 -21.64 40.28 -2.37
N THR A 16 -22.95 40.24 -2.47
CA THR A 16 -23.67 40.65 -3.66
C THR A 16 -24.56 41.84 -3.35
N ASN A 17 -24.40 42.90 -4.11
CA ASN A 17 -25.22 44.11 -3.99
C ASN A 17 -26.31 44.10 -5.06
N TYR A 18 -27.57 44.27 -4.66
CA TYR A 18 -28.70 44.36 -5.53
C TYR A 18 -29.10 45.82 -5.78
N GLY A 19 -28.83 46.32 -6.97
CA GLY A 19 -29.27 47.65 -7.38
C GLY A 19 -28.59 48.84 -6.61
N SER A 20 -29.12 50.06 -6.83
CA SER A 20 -28.62 51.29 -6.24
C SER A 20 -28.89 51.44 -4.73
N ASN A 21 -29.63 50.51 -4.13
CA ASN A 21 -29.94 50.50 -2.70
C ASN A 21 -29.17 49.35 -2.04
N SER A 22 -28.51 49.59 -0.95
CA SER A 22 -27.64 48.81 -0.08
C SER A 22 -28.19 47.45 0.40
N TRP A 23 -28.93 46.71 -0.40
CA TRP A 23 -29.42 45.39 -0.12
C TRP A 23 -28.32 44.40 -0.47
N THR A 24 -27.66 43.89 0.55
CA THR A 24 -26.57 42.93 0.41
C THR A 24 -27.04 41.56 0.76
N THR A 25 -26.69 40.59 -0.07
CA THR A 25 -26.77 39.17 0.24
C THR A 25 -25.37 38.63 0.32
N ASP A 26 -25.07 37.93 1.37
CA ASP A 26 -23.79 37.24 1.53
C ASP A 26 -23.96 35.80 1.06
N LEU A 27 -23.19 35.40 0.05
CA LEU A 27 -23.06 34.02 -0.42
C LEU A 27 -21.94 33.33 0.33
N TYR A 28 -22.23 32.15 0.84
CA TYR A 28 -21.27 31.33 1.58
C TYR A 28 -21.12 29.97 0.90
N ILE A 29 -19.87 29.61 0.61
CA ILE A 29 -19.47 28.32 0.09
C ILE A 29 -18.74 27.57 1.19
N TYR A 30 -19.19 26.37 1.53
CA TYR A 30 -18.55 25.56 2.54
C TYR A 30 -18.22 24.16 2.04
N MET A 31 -17.29 23.53 2.74
CA MET A 31 -16.89 22.15 2.55
C MET A 31 -16.74 21.47 3.92
N LYS A 32 -17.06 20.18 3.95
CA LYS A 32 -16.86 19.32 5.13
C LYS A 32 -16.14 18.05 4.69
N VAL A 33 -15.11 17.64 5.40
CA VAL A 33 -14.50 16.32 5.22
C VAL A 33 -15.32 15.31 6.02
N ILE A 34 -15.99 14.40 5.33
CA ILE A 34 -16.82 13.35 5.95
C ILE A 34 -15.94 12.22 6.46
N SER A 35 -15.06 11.71 5.61
CA SER A 35 -14.18 10.60 5.95
C SER A 35 -12.93 10.57 5.07
N GLN A 36 -11.89 9.88 5.56
CA GLN A 36 -10.69 9.57 4.80
C GLN A 36 -10.46 8.06 4.81
N ASN A 37 -10.15 7.49 3.64
CA ASN A 37 -9.83 6.08 3.48
C ASN A 37 -8.35 5.92 3.12
N ALA A 38 -7.55 5.47 4.09
CA ALA A 38 -6.12 5.32 3.91
C ALA A 38 -5.76 4.19 2.93
N ILE A 39 -6.59 3.15 2.82
CA ILE A 39 -6.36 2.04 1.89
C ILE A 39 -6.60 2.50 0.45
N ALA A 40 -7.75 3.12 0.19
CA ALA A 40 -8.12 3.62 -1.14
C ALA A 40 -7.39 4.92 -1.52
N ASN A 41 -6.74 5.59 -0.55
CA ASN A 41 -6.12 6.89 -0.71
C ASN A 41 -7.12 7.96 -1.17
N THR A 42 -8.29 7.99 -0.55
CA THR A 42 -9.40 8.88 -0.91
C THR A 42 -9.95 9.62 0.29
N SER A 43 -10.59 10.76 0.03
CA SER A 43 -11.47 11.46 0.97
C SER A 43 -12.87 11.58 0.41
N THR A 44 -13.88 11.41 1.25
CA THR A 44 -15.25 11.81 0.95
C THR A 44 -15.46 13.19 1.56
N ILE A 45 -15.82 14.15 0.73
CA ILE A 45 -16.14 15.52 1.14
C ILE A 45 -17.60 15.82 0.85
N ALA A 46 -18.23 16.67 1.65
CA ALA A 46 -19.53 17.26 1.38
C ALA A 46 -19.36 18.73 1.04
N LEU A 47 -20.06 19.18 0.02
CA LEU A 47 -20.08 20.54 -0.46
C LEU A 47 -21.47 21.14 -0.26
N GLY A 48 -21.52 22.44 0.04
CA GLY A 48 -22.76 23.14 0.15
C GLY A 48 -22.59 24.65 -0.06
N MET A 49 -23.74 25.28 -0.30
CA MET A 49 -23.83 26.68 -0.59
C MET A 49 -25.08 27.28 0.04
N TYR A 50 -24.94 28.35 0.78
CA TYR A 50 -26.09 29.07 1.34
C TYR A 50 -25.92 30.58 1.18
N VAL A 51 -27.04 31.27 1.27
CA VAL A 51 -27.07 32.73 1.30
C VAL A 51 -27.63 33.22 2.62
N TYR A 52 -27.14 34.37 3.04
CA TYR A 52 -27.70 35.10 4.15
C TYR A 52 -28.14 36.48 3.70
N SER A 53 -29.36 36.85 4.03
CA SER A 53 -29.88 38.19 3.81
C SER A 53 -30.50 38.76 5.08
N LYS A 54 -30.13 39.97 5.42
CA LYS A 54 -30.76 40.71 6.52
C LYS A 54 -32.19 41.08 6.21
N TYR A 55 -32.52 41.29 4.95
CA TYR A 55 -33.83 41.74 4.47
C TYR A 55 -34.58 40.61 3.75
N SER A 56 -35.92 40.69 3.71
CA SER A 56 -36.71 39.76 2.95
C SER A 56 -36.54 40.05 1.46
N ILE A 57 -35.90 39.15 0.75
CA ILE A 57 -35.68 39.19 -0.70
C ILE A 57 -36.15 37.90 -1.32
N ALA A 58 -36.59 37.98 -2.59
CA ALA A 58 -36.88 36.83 -3.42
C ALA A 58 -35.87 36.77 -4.56
N TRP A 59 -35.39 35.58 -4.86
CA TRP A 59 -34.55 35.30 -6.02
C TRP A 59 -34.99 34.00 -6.70
N SER A 60 -34.76 33.90 -7.99
CA SER A 60 -35.15 32.76 -8.79
C SER A 60 -34.14 32.50 -9.90
N ASP A 61 -34.15 31.28 -10.43
CA ASP A 61 -33.31 30.85 -11.56
C ASP A 61 -33.88 31.25 -12.93
N PHE A 62 -34.72 32.25 -13.00
CA PHE A 62 -35.32 32.64 -14.28
C PHE A 62 -34.35 33.44 -15.15
N GLY A 63 -33.93 32.86 -16.28
CA GLY A 63 -33.31 33.60 -17.38
C GLY A 63 -31.91 33.11 -17.74
N THR A 64 -31.16 33.98 -18.42
CA THR A 64 -29.96 33.69 -19.20
C THR A 64 -28.66 33.54 -18.38
N ASN A 65 -28.69 33.55 -17.04
CA ASN A 65 -27.49 33.63 -16.18
C ASN A 65 -26.85 32.27 -15.87
N GLY A 66 -27.30 31.21 -16.54
CA GLY A 66 -26.73 29.89 -16.41
C GLY A 66 -27.27 29.08 -15.23
N THR A 67 -26.89 27.83 -15.20
CA THR A 67 -27.30 26.88 -14.15
C THR A 67 -26.44 27.06 -12.92
N SER A 68 -27.08 27.21 -11.73
CA SER A 68 -26.36 27.24 -10.47
C SER A 68 -25.69 25.90 -10.19
N TYR A 69 -24.45 25.93 -9.72
CA TYR A 69 -23.71 24.71 -9.38
C TYR A 69 -22.67 24.93 -8.29
N ILE A 70 -22.27 23.82 -7.67
CA ILE A 70 -21.08 23.68 -6.83
C ILE A 70 -20.43 22.32 -7.12
N GLY A 71 -19.09 22.25 -7.10
CA GLY A 71 -18.39 20.99 -7.35
C GLY A 71 -16.89 21.09 -7.25
N THR A 72 -16.22 19.96 -7.44
CA THR A 72 -14.77 19.90 -7.67
C THR A 72 -14.42 19.98 -9.16
N ALA A 73 -15.44 20.13 -10.02
CA ALA A 73 -15.37 20.38 -11.44
C ALA A 73 -16.51 21.33 -11.83
N THR A 74 -16.44 21.91 -13.01
CA THR A 74 -17.48 22.80 -13.55
C THR A 74 -18.58 22.07 -14.33
N SER A 75 -18.43 20.75 -14.52
CA SER A 75 -19.40 19.87 -15.19
C SER A 75 -19.14 18.41 -14.80
N GLY A 76 -20.08 17.52 -15.17
CA GLY A 76 -19.97 16.08 -14.96
C GLY A 76 -20.35 15.63 -13.55
N SER A 77 -19.95 14.42 -13.18
CA SER A 77 -20.36 13.74 -11.93
C SER A 77 -19.93 14.44 -10.63
N ASN A 78 -18.90 15.29 -10.71
CA ASN A 78 -18.37 16.03 -9.56
C ASN A 78 -18.82 17.49 -9.54
N CYS A 79 -19.87 17.82 -10.31
CA CYS A 79 -20.52 19.11 -10.37
C CYS A 79 -22.01 18.92 -10.06
N PHE A 80 -22.47 19.52 -8.98
CA PHE A 80 -23.84 19.43 -8.51
C PHE A 80 -24.62 20.68 -8.91
N THR A 81 -25.52 20.52 -9.84
CA THR A 81 -26.45 21.59 -10.25
C THR A 81 -27.65 21.67 -9.32
N PHE A 82 -28.20 22.84 -9.16
CA PHE A 82 -29.39 23.04 -8.33
C PHE A 82 -30.26 24.17 -8.88
N THR A 83 -31.55 24.13 -8.55
CA THR A 83 -32.52 25.14 -8.90
C THR A 83 -32.68 26.13 -7.77
N ASN A 84 -32.75 27.40 -8.09
CA ASN A 84 -32.78 28.51 -7.17
C ASN A 84 -34.20 29.12 -7.12
N GLY A 85 -34.86 29.04 -6.00
CA GLY A 85 -36.18 29.62 -5.80
C GLY A 85 -36.41 29.84 -4.32
N GLN A 86 -35.78 30.85 -3.74
CA GLN A 86 -35.85 31.15 -2.32
C GLN A 86 -36.38 32.55 -2.07
N SER A 87 -37.08 32.73 -0.97
CA SER A 87 -37.57 34.03 -0.53
C SER A 87 -37.49 34.17 1.00
N GLY A 88 -37.44 35.38 1.47
CA GLY A 88 -37.40 35.71 2.90
C GLY A 88 -36.07 36.27 3.38
N SER A 89 -35.93 36.46 4.67
CA SER A 89 -34.70 36.91 5.35
C SER A 89 -34.02 35.75 6.05
N GLY A 90 -32.80 35.97 6.53
CA GLY A 90 -31.99 34.98 7.25
C GLY A 90 -31.20 34.06 6.35
N THR A 91 -30.80 32.91 6.87
CA THR A 91 -30.03 31.89 6.13
C THR A 91 -30.93 31.02 5.28
N LYS A 92 -30.58 30.86 4.01
CA LYS A 92 -31.24 29.97 3.07
C LYS A 92 -30.23 29.07 2.38
N TRP A 93 -30.38 27.77 2.53
CA TRP A 93 -29.60 26.77 1.82
C TRP A 93 -29.99 26.72 0.36
N LEU A 94 -29.03 26.90 -0.53
CA LEU A 94 -29.22 26.72 -1.96
C LEU A 94 -28.98 25.24 -2.32
N ILE A 95 -27.95 24.66 -1.74
CA ILE A 95 -27.62 23.23 -1.82
C ILE A 95 -26.89 22.84 -0.56
N GLU A 96 -27.15 21.64 -0.03
CA GLU A 96 -26.61 21.17 1.21
C GLU A 96 -26.04 19.75 1.08
N ASP A 97 -24.85 19.54 1.64
CA ASP A 97 -24.17 18.25 1.86
C ASP A 97 -24.11 17.32 0.64
N LYS A 98 -23.80 17.88 -0.54
CA LYS A 98 -23.53 17.06 -1.74
C LYS A 98 -22.17 16.40 -1.62
N GLN A 99 -22.18 15.08 -1.55
CA GLN A 99 -20.97 14.31 -1.32
C GLN A 99 -20.26 13.94 -2.62
N VAL A 100 -18.94 14.01 -2.59
CA VAL A 100 -18.05 13.56 -3.67
C VAL A 100 -16.82 12.88 -3.06
N THR A 101 -16.39 11.80 -3.72
CA THR A 101 -15.13 11.12 -3.38
C THR A 101 -14.01 11.69 -4.24
N VAL A 102 -12.95 12.13 -3.60
CA VAL A 102 -11.75 12.71 -4.23
C VAL A 102 -10.53 11.86 -3.93
N TYR A 103 -9.63 11.72 -4.91
CA TYR A 103 -8.42 10.91 -4.82
C TYR A 103 -7.23 11.78 -4.44
N HIS A 104 -6.44 11.32 -3.48
CA HIS A 104 -5.18 11.96 -3.11
C HIS A 104 -4.04 11.56 -4.05
N ASN A 105 -2.99 12.35 -4.11
CA ASN A 105 -1.74 12.01 -4.77
C ASN A 105 -1.13 10.75 -4.12
N SER A 106 -0.19 10.10 -4.80
CA SER A 106 0.45 8.88 -4.29
C SER A 106 1.12 9.04 -2.92
N ASN A 107 1.55 10.26 -2.58
CA ASN A 107 2.11 10.61 -1.27
C ASN A 107 1.06 10.99 -0.21
N GLY A 108 -0.23 10.88 -0.53
CA GLY A 108 -1.34 11.18 0.37
C GLY A 108 -1.75 12.66 0.45
N THR A 109 -1.10 13.56 -0.25
CA THR A 109 -1.47 14.98 -0.28
C THR A 109 -2.60 15.24 -1.26
N LEU A 110 -3.42 16.25 -1.00
CA LEU A 110 -4.42 16.73 -1.96
C LEU A 110 -4.69 18.20 -1.76
N THR A 111 -4.59 18.95 -2.85
CA THR A 111 -5.15 20.29 -2.99
C THR A 111 -6.05 20.27 -4.22
N LEU A 112 -7.30 20.67 -4.05
CA LEU A 112 -8.30 20.64 -5.12
C LEU A 112 -9.06 21.95 -5.18
N PRO A 113 -9.49 22.40 -6.38
CA PRO A 113 -10.38 23.53 -6.52
C PRO A 113 -11.80 23.14 -6.13
N ILE A 114 -12.50 24.05 -5.45
CA ILE A 114 -13.95 24.05 -5.31
C ILE A 114 -14.48 25.16 -6.19
N TYR A 115 -15.30 24.78 -7.17
CA TYR A 115 -15.93 25.69 -8.13
C TYR A 115 -17.36 25.97 -7.70
N TRP A 116 -17.84 27.17 -7.93
CA TRP A 116 -19.24 27.54 -7.74
C TRP A 116 -19.70 28.55 -8.80
N HIS A 117 -20.99 28.51 -9.07
CA HIS A 117 -21.71 29.49 -9.83
C HIS A 117 -23.12 29.64 -9.25
N TRP A 118 -23.52 30.86 -8.99
CA TRP A 118 -24.87 31.18 -8.58
C TRP A 118 -25.58 31.96 -9.68
N GLY A 119 -26.33 31.25 -10.53
CA GLY A 119 -27.11 31.80 -11.62
C GLY A 119 -28.38 32.44 -11.11
N VAL A 120 -28.29 33.64 -10.56
CA VAL A 120 -29.44 34.32 -10.00
C VAL A 120 -29.99 35.38 -10.93
N ASN A 121 -31.32 35.45 -11.05
CA ASN A 121 -32.02 36.59 -11.60
C ASN A 121 -32.75 37.32 -10.49
N SER A 122 -32.64 38.63 -10.49
CA SER A 122 -33.46 39.50 -9.64
C SER A 122 -34.67 39.97 -10.42
N PRO A 123 -35.88 40.05 -9.81
CA PRO A 123 -37.03 40.66 -10.41
C PRO A 123 -36.81 42.18 -10.70
N TRP A 124 -35.73 42.75 -10.19
CA TRP A 124 -35.40 44.18 -10.31
C TRP A 124 -34.31 44.49 -11.32
N GLY A 125 -33.92 43.52 -12.17
CA GLY A 125 -32.92 43.69 -13.19
C GLY A 125 -32.05 42.44 -13.37
N GLN A 126 -31.32 42.35 -14.50
CA GLN A 126 -30.34 41.28 -14.75
C GLN A 126 -29.21 41.41 -13.74
N TYR A 127 -29.01 40.39 -12.97
CA TYR A 127 -27.92 40.28 -12.02
C TYR A 127 -27.12 39.01 -12.30
N THR A 128 -25.84 39.15 -12.54
CA THR A 128 -24.92 37.99 -12.61
C THR A 128 -24.51 37.64 -11.21
N GLY A 129 -24.97 36.48 -10.72
CA GLY A 129 -24.55 35.96 -9.45
C GLY A 129 -23.05 35.67 -9.44
N PRO A 130 -22.43 35.62 -8.26
CA PRO A 130 -21.01 35.34 -8.14
C PRO A 130 -20.68 33.95 -8.62
N SER A 131 -19.54 33.85 -9.29
CA SER A 131 -18.93 32.58 -9.68
C SER A 131 -17.44 32.62 -9.40
N GLY A 132 -16.85 31.48 -9.14
CA GLY A 132 -15.43 31.43 -8.87
C GLY A 132 -14.92 30.04 -8.52
N SER A 133 -13.69 30.05 -8.06
CA SER A 133 -13.07 28.84 -7.49
C SER A 133 -12.14 29.21 -6.34
N TYR A 134 -11.94 28.25 -5.45
CA TYR A 134 -11.00 28.37 -4.36
C TYR A 134 -10.31 27.02 -4.12
N ASN A 135 -8.97 27.04 -4.03
CA ASN A 135 -8.20 25.84 -3.74
C ASN A 135 -8.22 25.51 -2.25
N VAL A 136 -8.65 24.31 -1.93
CA VAL A 136 -8.63 23.77 -0.58
C VAL A 136 -7.59 22.65 -0.46
N THR A 137 -6.87 22.64 0.66
CA THR A 137 -5.92 21.56 0.96
C THR A 137 -6.51 20.70 2.07
N LEU A 138 -6.65 19.41 1.80
CA LEU A 138 -7.10 18.42 2.77
C LEU A 138 -5.94 17.94 3.63
N SER A 139 -6.25 17.41 4.82
CA SER A 139 -5.26 16.72 5.65
C SER A 139 -4.66 15.54 4.87
N THR A 140 -3.35 15.40 5.00
CA THR A 140 -2.60 14.35 4.30
C THR A 140 -3.01 12.97 4.84
N ILE A 141 -3.29 12.05 3.94
CA ILE A 141 -3.43 10.62 4.27
C ILE A 141 -2.03 10.04 4.42
N ASP A 142 -1.77 9.37 5.56
CA ASP A 142 -0.47 8.73 5.79
C ASP A 142 -0.25 7.56 4.82
N ARG A 143 0.70 7.75 3.90
CA ARG A 143 1.15 6.78 2.89
C ARG A 143 2.57 6.28 3.17
N VAL A 144 3.09 6.52 4.38
CA VAL A 144 4.44 6.10 4.76
C VAL A 144 4.53 4.59 4.76
N ALA A 145 5.49 4.06 4.00
CA ALA A 145 5.84 2.64 4.02
C ALA A 145 6.48 2.26 5.35
N PRO A 146 6.28 1.04 5.87
CA PRO A 146 7.01 0.58 7.03
C PRO A 146 8.49 0.38 6.70
N THR A 147 9.38 0.68 7.64
CA THR A 147 10.78 0.26 7.53
C THR A 147 10.86 -1.22 7.88
N VAL A 148 11.45 -2.02 6.98
CA VAL A 148 11.60 -3.46 7.15
C VAL A 148 13.08 -3.82 7.28
N THR A 149 13.42 -4.60 8.29
CA THR A 149 14.75 -5.17 8.51
C THR A 149 14.65 -6.69 8.64
N PHE A 150 15.73 -7.40 8.37
CA PHE A 150 15.77 -8.84 8.58
C PHE A 150 17.18 -9.32 8.95
N SER A 151 17.23 -10.50 9.54
CA SER A 151 18.46 -11.27 9.78
C SER A 151 18.28 -12.69 9.25
N VAL A 152 19.41 -13.33 8.96
CA VAL A 152 19.45 -14.74 8.54
C VAL A 152 20.25 -15.52 9.55
N SER A 153 19.76 -16.71 9.91
CA SER A 153 20.40 -17.63 10.85
C SER A 153 20.13 -19.08 10.47
N GLY A 154 20.79 -20.03 11.16
CA GLY A 154 20.56 -21.46 10.94
C GLY A 154 20.85 -21.90 9.51
N ILE A 155 21.93 -21.38 8.90
CA ILE A 155 22.32 -21.72 7.53
C ILE A 155 22.76 -23.19 7.49
N THR A 156 22.16 -23.96 6.59
CA THR A 156 22.46 -25.36 6.33
C THR A 156 22.78 -25.57 4.84
N ALA A 157 23.06 -26.80 4.44
CA ALA A 157 23.24 -27.11 3.02
C ALA A 157 21.95 -26.95 2.19
N SER A 158 20.79 -27.06 2.83
CA SER A 158 19.49 -27.06 2.13
C SER A 158 18.56 -25.93 2.57
N GLY A 159 19.00 -24.99 3.41
CA GLY A 159 18.11 -23.93 3.87
C GLY A 159 18.73 -22.97 4.89
N PHE A 160 17.91 -22.01 5.31
CA PHE A 160 18.20 -21.06 6.37
C PHE A 160 16.91 -20.44 6.92
N LYS A 161 17.01 -19.83 8.10
CA LYS A 161 15.90 -19.09 8.72
C LYS A 161 16.03 -17.59 8.43
N ILE A 162 14.95 -16.96 8.02
CA ILE A 162 14.77 -15.51 7.93
C ILE A 162 13.94 -15.07 9.13
N SER A 163 14.41 -14.05 9.86
CA SER A 163 13.67 -13.36 10.92
C SER A 163 13.60 -11.89 10.56
N ALA A 164 12.40 -11.34 10.48
CA ALA A 164 12.15 -9.99 9.99
C ALA A 164 11.37 -9.14 11.00
N ASN A 165 11.61 -7.83 10.99
CA ASN A 165 10.94 -6.83 11.82
C ASN A 165 10.48 -5.65 10.99
N SER A 166 9.44 -4.98 11.47
CA SER A 166 8.83 -3.80 10.86
C SER A 166 8.58 -2.72 11.91
N THR A 167 8.69 -1.46 11.52
CA THR A 167 8.36 -0.30 12.37
C THR A 167 6.87 -0.07 12.56
N ALA A 168 6.02 -0.78 11.82
CA ALA A 168 4.56 -0.68 11.93
C ALA A 168 3.93 -2.08 11.88
N ILE A 169 2.69 -2.20 12.35
CA ILE A 169 1.89 -3.43 12.21
C ILE A 169 1.65 -3.70 10.72
N THR A 170 2.02 -4.89 10.29
CA THR A 170 1.90 -5.37 8.91
C THR A 170 1.00 -6.60 8.87
N ASP A 171 0.28 -6.77 7.76
CA ASP A 171 -0.68 -7.86 7.54
C ASP A 171 -0.25 -8.84 6.44
N ILE A 172 0.83 -8.54 5.72
CA ILE A 172 1.45 -9.45 4.75
C ILE A 172 2.96 -9.34 4.88
N TRP A 173 3.62 -10.50 5.01
CA TRP A 173 5.06 -10.64 4.98
C TRP A 173 5.48 -11.51 3.82
N GLN A 174 6.45 -11.04 3.03
CA GLN A 174 6.97 -11.77 1.87
C GLN A 174 8.49 -11.74 1.86
N TYR A 175 9.08 -12.84 1.40
CA TYR A 175 10.51 -12.92 1.11
C TYR A 175 10.76 -13.13 -0.39
N SER A 176 11.95 -12.78 -0.79
CA SER A 176 12.54 -13.10 -2.09
C SER A 176 13.93 -13.68 -1.85
N ILE A 177 14.32 -14.67 -2.64
CA ILE A 177 15.69 -15.24 -2.65
C ILE A 177 16.44 -14.95 -3.95
N ASN A 178 15.85 -14.15 -4.84
CA ASN A 178 16.39 -13.77 -6.14
C ASN A 178 16.44 -12.23 -6.33
N GLY A 179 16.71 -11.50 -5.25
CA GLY A 179 16.91 -10.06 -5.29
C GLY A 179 15.66 -9.22 -5.46
N GLY A 180 14.46 -9.81 -5.29
CA GLY A 180 13.18 -9.14 -5.44
C GLY A 180 12.47 -9.40 -6.76
N SER A 181 13.00 -10.30 -7.60
CA SER A 181 12.36 -10.67 -8.88
C SER A 181 11.06 -11.43 -8.67
N THR A 182 11.02 -12.31 -7.66
CA THR A 182 9.79 -13.01 -7.24
C THR A 182 9.62 -12.90 -5.73
N TRP A 183 8.38 -12.95 -5.25
CA TRP A 183 8.03 -12.81 -3.85
C TRP A 183 7.12 -13.95 -3.39
N THR A 184 7.45 -14.54 -2.24
CA THR A 184 6.68 -15.60 -1.60
C THR A 184 6.13 -15.11 -0.28
N THR A 185 4.81 -15.22 -0.07
CA THR A 185 4.18 -14.88 1.20
C THR A 185 4.47 -15.96 2.24
N PHE A 186 4.91 -15.54 3.43
CA PHE A 186 5.21 -16.46 4.52
C PHE A 186 4.43 -16.16 5.82
N SER A 187 3.79 -15.00 5.91
CA SER A 187 2.85 -14.70 7.01
C SER A 187 1.79 -13.69 6.54
N THR A 188 0.57 -13.87 7.05
CA THR A 188 -0.57 -12.94 6.91
C THR A 188 -1.11 -12.50 8.28
N ALA A 189 -0.43 -12.88 9.36
CA ALA A 189 -0.77 -12.45 10.71
C ALA A 189 -0.39 -10.99 10.93
N ALA A 190 -1.30 -10.22 11.53
CA ALA A 190 -1.03 -8.83 11.91
C ALA A 190 0.06 -8.80 13.01
N SER A 191 1.25 -8.30 12.66
CA SER A 191 2.42 -8.31 13.56
C SER A 191 3.45 -7.28 13.14
N THR A 192 4.34 -6.92 14.06
CA THR A 192 5.56 -6.16 13.81
C THR A 192 6.77 -7.05 13.52
N SER A 193 6.62 -8.38 13.62
CA SER A 193 7.69 -9.34 13.34
C SER A 193 7.15 -10.63 12.74
N ALA A 194 7.98 -11.30 11.92
CA ALA A 194 7.65 -12.61 11.36
C ALA A 194 8.93 -13.40 11.07
N SER A 195 8.83 -14.72 11.00
CA SER A 195 9.96 -15.56 10.61
C SER A 195 9.53 -16.75 9.77
N VAL A 196 10.45 -17.22 8.94
CA VAL A 196 10.27 -18.41 8.10
C VAL A 196 11.57 -19.19 8.02
N THR A 197 11.48 -20.51 8.01
CA THR A 197 12.59 -21.39 7.70
C THR A 197 12.43 -21.93 6.29
N LEU A 198 13.41 -21.65 5.45
CA LEU A 198 13.47 -22.14 4.08
C LEU A 198 14.17 -23.50 4.06
N SER A 199 13.68 -24.40 3.22
CA SER A 199 14.23 -25.73 3.00
C SER A 199 14.30 -26.04 1.51
N SER A 200 14.93 -27.14 1.15
CA SER A 200 15.03 -27.62 -0.25
C SER A 200 15.79 -26.64 -1.17
N LEU A 201 16.66 -25.82 -0.60
CA LEU A 201 17.57 -24.98 -1.37
C LEU A 201 18.77 -25.80 -1.86
N SER A 202 19.38 -25.38 -2.96
CA SER A 202 20.59 -26.00 -3.48
C SER A 202 21.80 -25.73 -2.56
N PRO A 203 22.65 -26.70 -2.29
CA PRO A 203 23.86 -26.52 -1.49
C PRO A 203 24.89 -25.63 -2.21
N ASN A 204 25.78 -25.02 -1.45
CA ASN A 204 26.85 -24.15 -1.94
C ASN A 204 26.39 -23.05 -2.91
N THR A 205 25.16 -22.57 -2.75
CA THR A 205 24.50 -21.64 -3.67
C THR A 205 24.26 -20.31 -3.00
N ASN A 206 24.54 -19.22 -3.73
CA ASN A 206 24.25 -17.85 -3.28
C ASN A 206 22.79 -17.49 -3.58
N TYR A 207 22.12 -16.95 -2.58
CA TYR A 207 20.76 -16.42 -2.65
C TYR A 207 20.78 -14.93 -2.28
N THR A 208 20.22 -14.08 -3.11
CA THR A 208 20.05 -12.66 -2.78
C THR A 208 18.69 -12.50 -2.09
N VAL A 209 18.73 -12.39 -0.77
CA VAL A 209 17.56 -12.33 0.08
C VAL A 209 17.09 -10.89 0.24
N LYS A 210 15.79 -10.69 0.12
CA LYS A 210 15.05 -9.47 0.49
C LYS A 210 13.77 -9.84 1.23
N VAL A 211 13.29 -8.94 2.08
CA VAL A 211 12.00 -9.06 2.75
C VAL A 211 11.19 -7.80 2.48
N ARG A 212 9.90 -7.96 2.27
CA ARG A 212 8.95 -6.85 2.27
C ARG A 212 7.75 -7.16 3.15
N ALA A 213 7.16 -6.10 3.70
CA ALA A 213 5.96 -6.22 4.52
C ALA A 213 4.98 -5.11 4.16
N ARG A 214 3.68 -5.43 4.16
CA ARG A 214 2.61 -4.50 3.86
C ARG A 214 2.06 -3.91 5.15
N ARG A 215 2.09 -2.59 5.29
CA ARG A 215 1.49 -1.91 6.43
C ARG A 215 -0.03 -2.09 6.41
N GLN A 216 -0.60 -2.61 7.50
CA GLN A 216 -2.03 -2.91 7.60
C GLN A 216 -2.92 -1.67 7.40
N TYR A 217 -2.52 -0.53 7.95
CA TYR A 217 -3.30 0.71 7.94
C TYR A 217 -3.54 1.29 6.54
N ASN A 218 -2.50 1.33 5.70
CA ASN A 218 -2.54 2.04 4.40
C ASN A 218 -2.21 1.14 3.21
N GLN A 219 -1.98 -0.16 3.43
CA GLN A 219 -1.68 -1.18 2.43
C GLN A 219 -0.42 -0.88 1.59
N VAL A 220 0.50 -0.07 2.11
CA VAL A 220 1.77 0.25 1.45
C VAL A 220 2.85 -0.74 1.87
N TYR A 221 3.62 -1.24 0.90
CA TYR A 221 4.75 -2.12 1.14
C TYR A 221 6.01 -1.35 1.49
N GLY A 222 6.70 -1.76 2.56
CA GLY A 222 8.09 -1.45 2.81
C GLY A 222 8.97 -2.64 2.44
N THR A 223 10.14 -2.36 1.86
CA THR A 223 11.09 -3.39 1.41
C THR A 223 12.44 -3.16 2.10
N SER A 224 13.04 -4.24 2.60
CA SER A 224 14.38 -4.21 3.21
C SER A 224 15.48 -3.97 2.18
N GLY A 225 16.67 -3.69 2.65
CA GLY A 225 17.90 -3.91 1.88
C GLY A 225 18.05 -5.37 1.45
N SER A 226 19.04 -5.66 0.61
CA SER A 226 19.40 -7.03 0.20
C SER A 226 20.54 -7.58 1.02
N SER A 227 20.55 -8.90 1.22
CA SER A 227 21.68 -9.65 1.80
C SER A 227 21.95 -10.88 0.97
N THR A 228 23.22 -11.13 0.66
CA THR A 228 23.62 -12.38 0.02
C THR A 228 23.88 -13.45 1.06
N VAL A 229 23.16 -14.54 0.96
CA VAL A 229 23.27 -15.70 1.85
C VAL A 229 23.73 -16.90 1.02
N LYS A 230 24.82 -17.54 1.44
CA LYS A 230 25.30 -18.77 0.81
C LYS A 230 24.94 -19.94 1.66
N THR A 231 24.22 -20.92 1.09
CA THR A 231 23.99 -22.22 1.74
C THR A 231 25.30 -22.95 1.94
N LEU A 232 25.37 -23.75 3.02
CA LEU A 232 26.55 -24.52 3.28
C LEU A 232 26.82 -25.54 2.16
N GLY A 233 28.07 -25.89 2.00
CA GLY A 233 28.46 -27.00 1.17
C GLY A 233 28.04 -28.33 1.80
N GLY A 234 27.88 -29.31 1.00
CA GLY A 234 27.57 -30.68 1.41
C GLY A 234 28.22 -31.64 0.42
N ALA A 235 27.93 -32.92 0.55
CA ALA A 235 28.29 -33.92 -0.42
C ALA A 235 27.02 -34.45 -1.12
N VAL A 236 27.08 -34.59 -2.44
CA VAL A 236 26.02 -35.20 -3.25
C VAL A 236 26.57 -36.44 -3.93
N VAL A 237 25.93 -37.59 -3.71
CA VAL A 237 26.24 -38.81 -4.46
C VAL A 237 25.65 -38.66 -5.86
N ASN A 238 26.51 -38.61 -6.87
CA ASN A 238 26.11 -38.51 -8.27
C ASN A 238 25.74 -39.89 -8.83
N SER A 239 26.51 -40.93 -8.48
CA SER A 239 26.27 -42.32 -8.88
C SER A 239 26.92 -43.31 -7.92
N VAL A 240 26.37 -44.50 -7.84
CA VAL A 240 27.04 -45.67 -7.24
C VAL A 240 27.68 -46.41 -8.40
N ASN A 241 29.01 -46.51 -8.39
CA ASN A 241 29.74 -47.08 -9.54
C ASN A 241 29.97 -48.58 -9.34
N THR A 242 30.43 -49.01 -8.18
CA THR A 242 30.69 -50.44 -7.92
C THR A 242 30.35 -50.76 -6.49
N VAL A 243 29.89 -51.96 -6.28
CA VAL A 243 29.73 -52.61 -4.98
C VAL A 243 30.42 -53.95 -5.05
N THR A 244 31.41 -54.15 -4.22
CA THR A 244 32.11 -55.44 -4.13
C THR A 244 31.99 -55.96 -2.70
N ALA A 245 31.73 -57.22 -2.54
CA ALA A 245 31.62 -57.89 -1.25
C ALA A 245 32.47 -59.17 -1.24
N ASP A 246 33.15 -59.42 -0.17
CA ASP A 246 33.77 -60.69 0.18
C ASP A 246 33.18 -61.22 1.47
N ASN A 247 33.74 -62.31 2.02
CA ASN A 247 33.20 -62.94 3.23
C ASN A 247 33.28 -62.06 4.50
N ALA A 248 33.98 -60.96 4.47
CA ALA A 248 34.24 -60.11 5.63
C ALA A 248 33.96 -58.63 5.42
N THR A 249 33.99 -58.14 4.18
CA THR A 249 33.90 -56.70 3.88
C THR A 249 33.02 -56.42 2.68
N VAL A 250 32.40 -55.22 2.69
CA VAL A 250 31.65 -54.63 1.56
C VAL A 250 32.32 -53.33 1.21
N SER A 251 32.83 -53.21 0.00
CA SER A 251 33.39 -51.97 -0.52
C SER A 251 32.44 -51.32 -1.52
N ILE A 252 32.09 -50.07 -1.29
CA ILE A 252 31.17 -49.29 -2.13
C ILE A 252 31.96 -48.11 -2.73
N THR A 253 32.05 -48.06 -4.06
CA THR A 253 32.62 -46.94 -4.75
C THR A 253 31.49 -46.07 -5.31
N ILE A 254 31.46 -44.81 -4.90
CA ILE A 254 30.47 -43.83 -5.28
C ILE A 254 31.18 -42.62 -5.91
N ASN A 255 30.53 -42.03 -6.94
CA ASN A 255 30.92 -40.74 -7.45
C ASN A 255 30.23 -39.65 -6.62
N VAL A 256 31.00 -38.79 -5.97
CA VAL A 256 30.52 -37.78 -5.02
C VAL A 256 31.09 -36.42 -5.39
N THR A 257 30.23 -35.41 -5.37
CA THR A 257 30.62 -34.01 -5.39
C THR A 257 30.59 -33.50 -3.94
N VAL A 258 31.75 -33.06 -3.43
CA VAL A 258 31.92 -32.42 -2.14
C VAL A 258 32.12 -30.93 -2.37
N TYR A 259 31.22 -30.09 -1.86
CA TYR A 259 31.28 -28.64 -2.05
C TYR A 259 32.27 -27.99 -1.10
N GLU A 260 32.41 -28.49 0.12
CA GLU A 260 33.38 -27.97 1.12
C GLU A 260 33.99 -29.13 1.95
N ALA A 261 35.31 -29.10 2.05
CA ALA A 261 36.07 -30.16 2.76
C ALA A 261 35.94 -30.11 4.29
N SER A 262 35.37 -29.03 4.85
CA SER A 262 35.23 -28.85 6.31
C SER A 262 34.07 -29.62 6.94
N TYR A 263 33.26 -30.32 6.13
CA TYR A 263 32.13 -31.11 6.63
C TYR A 263 32.44 -32.58 6.68
N THR A 264 32.13 -33.20 7.82
CA THR A 264 32.05 -34.64 7.96
C THR A 264 30.73 -35.14 7.34
N ASN A 265 30.84 -36.11 6.47
CA ASN A 265 29.71 -36.70 5.76
C ASN A 265 29.31 -38.02 6.41
N THR A 266 28.01 -38.35 6.29
CA THR A 266 27.49 -39.65 6.67
C THR A 266 26.92 -40.33 5.41
N LEU A 267 27.44 -41.49 5.06
CA LEU A 267 26.90 -42.36 4.03
C LEU A 267 25.84 -43.28 4.63
N VAL A 268 24.62 -43.21 4.08
CA VAL A 268 23.54 -44.12 4.48
C VAL A 268 23.15 -44.98 3.30
N LEU A 269 23.32 -46.29 3.44
CA LEU A 269 22.85 -47.27 2.49
C LEU A 269 21.44 -47.72 2.85
N LYS A 270 20.53 -47.70 1.90
CA LYS A 270 19.13 -48.08 2.14
C LYS A 270 18.64 -49.08 1.06
N ASN A 271 17.73 -49.94 1.51
CA ASN A 271 16.86 -50.73 0.61
C ASN A 271 15.42 -50.25 0.79
N GLY A 272 14.92 -49.47 -0.16
CA GLY A 272 13.66 -48.72 -0.03
C GLY A 272 13.73 -47.77 1.15
N SER A 273 12.84 -47.88 2.12
CA SER A 273 12.82 -47.05 3.33
C SER A 273 13.74 -47.59 4.46
N THR A 274 14.21 -48.83 4.33
CA THR A 274 15.00 -49.48 5.39
C THR A 274 16.47 -49.10 5.30
N THR A 275 17.05 -48.57 6.38
CA THR A 275 18.48 -48.34 6.48
C THR A 275 19.21 -49.62 6.71
N ILE A 276 20.16 -49.98 5.82
CA ILE A 276 20.99 -51.16 5.90
C ILE A 276 22.29 -50.84 6.64
N LEU A 277 22.92 -49.73 6.30
CA LEU A 277 24.23 -49.34 6.86
C LEU A 277 24.30 -47.85 6.97
N THR A 278 24.94 -47.36 8.06
CA THR A 278 25.27 -45.95 8.26
C THR A 278 26.76 -45.85 8.57
N ILE A 279 27.51 -45.12 7.77
CA ILE A 279 28.92 -44.83 8.00
C ILE A 279 29.05 -43.32 8.21
N SER A 280 29.45 -42.95 9.42
CA SER A 280 29.61 -41.55 9.83
C SER A 280 31.09 -41.14 9.91
N GLY A 281 31.32 -39.83 9.96
CA GLY A 281 32.68 -39.29 10.14
C GLY A 281 33.53 -39.27 8.86
N LEU A 282 32.92 -39.41 7.68
CA LEU A 282 33.65 -39.41 6.41
C LEU A 282 34.13 -37.99 6.07
N SER A 283 35.42 -37.78 6.04
CA SER A 283 36.07 -36.54 5.63
C SER A 283 36.59 -36.67 4.20
N TRP A 284 36.01 -35.89 3.31
CA TRP A 284 36.40 -35.90 1.87
C TRP A 284 36.88 -34.52 1.43
N SER A 285 37.90 -34.53 0.57
CA SER A 285 38.37 -33.28 -0.07
C SER A 285 37.29 -32.68 -1.00
N LYS A 286 37.28 -31.38 -1.11
CA LYS A 286 36.43 -30.66 -2.07
C LYS A 286 36.67 -31.13 -3.50
N GLY A 287 35.61 -31.23 -4.28
CA GLY A 287 35.60 -31.60 -5.70
C GLY A 287 34.76 -32.85 -5.99
N THR A 288 34.63 -33.18 -7.27
CA THR A 288 33.96 -34.37 -7.74
C THR A 288 34.99 -35.49 -7.93
N ALA A 289 34.78 -36.61 -7.29
CA ALA A 289 35.67 -37.76 -7.40
C ALA A 289 34.95 -39.05 -7.01
N ASN A 290 35.51 -40.18 -7.43
CA ASN A 290 35.13 -41.47 -6.92
C ASN A 290 35.69 -41.66 -5.50
N ARG A 291 34.86 -42.11 -4.58
CA ARG A 291 35.20 -42.37 -3.18
C ARG A 291 34.82 -43.80 -2.87
N THR A 292 35.75 -44.58 -2.31
CA THR A 292 35.50 -45.93 -1.85
C THR A 292 35.36 -45.90 -0.33
N VAL A 293 34.32 -46.55 0.15
CA VAL A 293 34.04 -46.76 1.54
C VAL A 293 33.96 -48.30 1.79
N THR A 294 34.71 -48.77 2.72
CA THR A 294 34.82 -50.18 3.03
C THR A 294 34.41 -50.41 4.48
#